data_597420bc34a487e7a0b179bd02f4b0e5
#
_entry.id   597420bc34a487e7a0b179bd02f4b0e5
#
_cell.length_a   1.000
_cell.length_b   1.000
_cell.length_c   1.000
_cell.angle_alpha   90.00
_cell.angle_beta   90.00
_cell.angle_gamma   90.00
#
_symmetry.space_group_name_H-M   'P 1'
#
loop_
_entity.id
_entity.type
_entity.pdbx_description
1 polymer ?
#
loop_
_entity_poly.entity_id
_entity_poly.type
_entity_poly.pdbx_seq_one_letter_code
_entity_poly.pdbx_strand_id
1 'polypeptide(L)'
;MTIGELPWERVLDQARELEQHGGAPVPATAGSLADLAVTGPAEIFEVSRRLTAPTGSIVLSSGGTTGPPKITYVSYDQAVGRLLREWRPLRPESVLLNLFTPGRMWASHYYMQALAERSGCRVVPSGPLEAGELAYWLDAFESLGVDAVAATPSALTDLAQAVLDAGRSLPLRTVIWMAEPWTEAAEKTVRAAFPEAGFWGNYGAVETYVIATNTPACDLRTLHLMPDQIIEPDDEGALLSRAGEGWTVPVTRYRLGDRLAPAHCRCGRPDGLRVLGRADDTFKLHGSLLAIGDLIELATALPGVAQAQLELVREEESWHGVRRLAVHFTGTAEPAALRQHLLDGSARLFGIALHHPEALAVARVDRLTRVERTGKVPPMIWRQP
;
A
#
# COMPACT_ATOMS: atom_id res chain seq x y z
N MET A 1 12.08 13.51 -15.15
CA MET A 1 11.47 12.59 -16.15
C MET A 1 10.14 12.10 -15.57
N THR A 2 9.04 12.25 -16.28
CA THR A 2 7.70 11.83 -15.85
C THR A 2 7.43 10.36 -16.17
N ILE A 3 6.48 9.76 -15.49
CA ILE A 3 5.92 8.44 -15.82
C ILE A 3 4.52 8.70 -16.40
N GLY A 4 4.25 8.14 -17.56
CA GLY A 4 3.02 8.40 -18.30
C GLY A 4 3.06 9.70 -19.10
N GLU A 5 2.06 9.87 -19.94
CA GLU A 5 1.88 11.05 -20.78
C GLU A 5 0.45 11.58 -20.68
N LEU A 6 0.31 12.87 -20.62
CA LEU A 6 -1.00 13.53 -20.56
C LEU A 6 -0.92 14.85 -21.33
N PRO A 7 -1.79 15.08 -22.33
CA PRO A 7 -1.84 16.35 -23.07
C PRO A 7 -2.07 17.53 -22.13
N TRP A 8 -1.30 18.60 -22.35
CA TRP A 8 -1.33 19.80 -21.51
C TRP A 8 -2.73 20.39 -21.37
N GLU A 9 -3.47 20.46 -22.45
CA GLU A 9 -4.83 21.01 -22.46
C GLU A 9 -5.74 20.25 -21.48
N ARG A 10 -5.61 18.92 -21.41
CA ARG A 10 -6.38 18.09 -20.47
C ARG A 10 -5.98 18.30 -19.02
N VAL A 11 -4.69 18.54 -18.77
CA VAL A 11 -4.19 18.91 -17.41
C VAL A 11 -4.75 20.27 -17.02
N LEU A 12 -4.71 21.23 -17.95
CA LEU A 12 -5.18 22.59 -17.70
C LEU A 12 -6.70 22.62 -17.43
N ASP A 13 -7.48 21.82 -18.13
CA ASP A 13 -8.92 21.71 -17.88
C ASP A 13 -9.19 21.16 -16.46
N GLN A 14 -8.45 20.15 -16.02
CA GLN A 14 -8.58 19.63 -14.66
C GLN A 14 -8.12 20.63 -13.60
N ALA A 15 -7.06 21.40 -13.86
CA ALA A 15 -6.61 22.45 -12.96
C ALA A 15 -7.66 23.54 -12.80
N ARG A 16 -8.32 23.95 -13.89
CA ARG A 16 -9.41 24.93 -13.85
C ARG A 16 -10.66 24.40 -13.14
N GLU A 17 -10.98 23.12 -13.33
CA GLU A 17 -12.06 22.48 -12.59
C GLU A 17 -11.73 22.45 -11.07
N LEU A 18 -10.50 22.13 -10.70
CA LEU A 18 -10.05 22.18 -9.32
C LEU A 18 -10.18 23.59 -8.72
N GLU A 19 -9.75 24.63 -9.45
CA GLU A 19 -9.90 26.04 -9.08
C GLU A 19 -11.37 26.43 -8.86
N GLN A 20 -12.28 26.05 -9.75
CA GLN A 20 -13.72 26.32 -9.64
C GLN A 20 -14.34 25.74 -8.35
N HIS A 21 -13.78 24.65 -7.85
CA HIS A 21 -14.20 23.99 -6.62
C HIS A 21 -13.38 24.37 -5.38
N GLY A 22 -12.56 25.42 -5.49
CA GLY A 22 -11.82 26.01 -4.37
C GLY A 22 -10.40 25.52 -4.21
N GLY A 23 -9.83 24.91 -5.25
CA GLY A 23 -8.40 24.65 -5.36
C GLY A 23 -7.59 25.90 -5.66
N ALA A 24 -6.28 25.72 -5.81
CA ALA A 24 -5.36 26.82 -6.12
C ALA A 24 -5.68 27.49 -7.48
N PRO A 25 -5.48 28.82 -7.59
CA PRO A 25 -5.72 29.54 -8.83
C PRO A 25 -4.75 29.10 -9.94
N VAL A 26 -5.25 29.02 -11.16
CA VAL A 26 -4.46 28.67 -12.35
C VAL A 26 -3.91 29.96 -12.96
N PRO A 27 -2.56 30.14 -13.04
CA PRO A 27 -1.99 31.30 -13.66
C PRO A 27 -2.43 31.45 -15.14
N ALA A 28 -2.80 32.66 -15.57
CA ALA A 28 -3.20 32.90 -16.95
C ALA A 28 -2.09 32.59 -17.97
N THR A 29 -0.84 32.60 -17.53
CA THR A 29 0.37 32.32 -18.32
C THR A 29 0.86 30.89 -18.19
N ALA A 30 0.13 30.01 -17.47
CA ALA A 30 0.54 28.64 -17.30
C ALA A 30 0.68 27.90 -18.63
N GLY A 31 1.85 27.36 -18.90
CA GLY A 31 2.17 26.61 -20.12
C GLY A 31 2.72 25.20 -19.87
N SER A 32 2.91 24.84 -18.59
CA SER A 32 3.48 23.56 -18.19
C SER A 32 2.98 23.11 -16.81
N LEU A 33 3.22 21.84 -16.46
CA LEU A 33 2.93 21.32 -15.11
C LEU A 33 3.63 22.15 -14.01
N ALA A 34 4.86 22.60 -14.25
CA ALA A 34 5.63 23.34 -13.25
C ALA A 34 5.01 24.71 -12.87
N ASP A 35 4.16 25.25 -13.73
CA ASP A 35 3.47 26.53 -13.48
C ASP A 35 2.23 26.36 -12.58
N LEU A 36 1.78 25.12 -12.37
CA LEU A 36 0.64 24.81 -11.51
C LEU A 36 1.09 24.60 -10.07
N ALA A 37 0.27 25.04 -9.13
CA ALA A 37 0.52 24.81 -7.71
C ALA A 37 0.52 23.31 -7.36
N VAL A 38 1.34 22.94 -6.38
CA VAL A 38 1.27 21.61 -5.76
C VAL A 38 0.07 21.57 -4.82
N THR A 39 -0.82 20.60 -5.01
CA THR A 39 -2.02 20.41 -4.19
C THR A 39 -1.78 19.40 -3.07
N GLY A 40 -2.49 19.58 -1.97
CA GLY A 40 -2.36 18.77 -0.77
C GLY A 40 -3.67 18.14 -0.29
N PRO A 41 -3.62 17.30 0.77
CA PRO A 41 -4.79 16.60 1.30
C PRO A 41 -5.94 17.50 1.74
N ALA A 42 -5.64 18.66 2.34
CA ALA A 42 -6.66 19.59 2.82
C ALA A 42 -7.49 20.17 1.67
N GLU A 43 -6.84 20.48 0.57
CA GLU A 43 -7.46 21.02 -0.64
C GLU A 43 -8.36 19.97 -1.31
N ILE A 44 -7.86 18.76 -1.48
CA ILE A 44 -8.64 17.64 -2.03
C ILE A 44 -9.82 17.29 -1.12
N PHE A 45 -9.69 17.38 0.19
CA PHE A 45 -10.79 17.19 1.13
C PHE A 45 -11.94 18.18 0.85
N GLU A 46 -11.65 19.48 0.75
CA GLU A 46 -12.68 20.49 0.48
C GLU A 46 -13.33 20.35 -0.89
N VAL A 47 -12.53 20.03 -1.92
CA VAL A 47 -13.04 19.79 -3.27
C VAL A 47 -13.92 18.55 -3.30
N SER A 48 -13.50 17.44 -2.72
CA SER A 48 -14.27 16.19 -2.68
C SER A 48 -15.60 16.36 -1.96
N ARG A 49 -15.65 17.12 -0.88
CA ARG A 49 -16.87 17.43 -0.14
C ARG A 49 -17.89 18.17 -0.99
N ARG A 50 -17.44 19.13 -1.81
CA ARG A 50 -18.33 19.91 -2.68
C ARG A 50 -18.84 19.10 -3.86
N LEU A 51 -17.97 18.33 -4.52
CA LEU A 51 -18.32 17.57 -5.71
C LEU A 51 -19.23 16.36 -5.42
N THR A 52 -19.09 15.74 -4.26
CA THR A 52 -19.88 14.54 -3.94
C THR A 52 -21.22 14.85 -3.23
N ALA A 53 -21.39 16.04 -2.70
CA ALA A 53 -22.62 16.43 -1.96
C ALA A 53 -23.93 16.19 -2.74
N PRO A 54 -24.04 16.49 -4.05
CA PRO A 54 -25.28 16.31 -4.80
C PRO A 54 -25.69 14.84 -5.00
N THR A 55 -24.73 13.91 -5.04
CA THR A 55 -24.96 12.48 -5.38
C THR A 55 -24.89 11.55 -4.18
N GLY A 56 -24.55 12.10 -3.01
CA GLY A 56 -24.19 11.31 -1.83
C GLY A 56 -22.79 10.74 -1.93
N SER A 57 -22.24 10.34 -0.77
CA SER A 57 -20.86 9.87 -0.67
C SER A 57 -20.64 8.99 0.54
N ILE A 58 -19.55 8.23 0.50
CA ILE A 58 -18.99 7.55 1.67
C ILE A 58 -17.87 8.43 2.21
N VAL A 59 -17.86 8.69 3.51
CA VAL A 59 -16.73 9.35 4.18
C VAL A 59 -15.72 8.28 4.57
N LEU A 60 -14.56 8.33 3.98
CA LEU A 60 -13.48 7.36 4.18
C LEU A 60 -12.20 8.04 4.65
N SER A 61 -11.29 7.25 5.19
CA SER A 61 -9.99 7.74 5.62
C SER A 61 -8.84 6.83 5.19
N SER A 62 -7.66 7.42 5.04
CA SER A 62 -6.42 6.70 4.77
C SER A 62 -6.02 5.79 5.95
N GLY A 63 -5.04 4.90 5.72
CA GLY A 63 -4.53 3.97 6.75
C GLY A 63 -3.99 4.63 8.02
N GLY A 64 -3.43 5.85 7.93
CA GLY A 64 -2.88 6.58 9.07
C GLY A 64 -1.69 5.88 9.73
N THR A 65 -0.82 5.25 8.94
CA THR A 65 0.35 4.51 9.45
C THR A 65 1.49 5.41 9.93
N THR A 66 1.61 6.60 9.35
CA THR A 66 2.71 7.55 9.63
C THR A 66 2.23 8.89 10.21
N GLY A 67 0.90 9.11 10.31
CA GLY A 67 0.32 10.34 10.81
C GLY A 67 -1.19 10.26 10.97
N PRO A 68 -1.88 11.37 11.27
CA PRO A 68 -3.33 11.38 11.38
C PRO A 68 -3.97 10.95 10.06
N PRO A 69 -5.04 10.13 10.11
CA PRO A 69 -5.73 9.67 8.91
C PRO A 69 -6.26 10.84 8.09
N LYS A 70 -5.99 10.83 6.78
CA LYS A 70 -6.60 11.77 5.83
C LYS A 70 -8.05 11.35 5.61
N ILE A 71 -8.99 12.27 5.78
CA ILE A 71 -10.41 12.04 5.55
C ILE A 71 -10.78 12.57 4.15
N THR A 72 -11.64 11.84 3.46
CA THR A 72 -12.06 12.20 2.09
C THR A 72 -13.51 11.76 1.86
N TYR A 73 -14.23 12.54 1.10
CA TYR A 73 -15.54 12.18 0.56
C TYR A 73 -15.34 11.42 -0.75
N VAL A 74 -15.90 10.22 -0.84
CA VAL A 74 -15.70 9.30 -1.96
C VAL A 74 -17.06 8.95 -2.54
N SER A 75 -17.20 8.97 -3.86
CA SER A 75 -18.44 8.50 -4.52
C SER A 75 -18.67 7.03 -4.21
N TYR A 76 -19.94 6.59 -4.22
CA TYR A 76 -20.27 5.17 -4.02
C TYR A 76 -19.64 4.26 -5.07
N ASP A 77 -19.47 4.75 -6.30
CA ASP A 77 -18.80 4.01 -7.38
C ASP A 77 -17.28 3.87 -7.18
N GLN A 78 -16.65 4.74 -6.43
CA GLN A 78 -15.19 4.74 -6.13
C GLN A 78 -14.32 4.63 -7.40
N ALA A 79 -14.77 5.20 -8.52
CA ALA A 79 -14.14 5.08 -9.84
C ALA A 79 -13.95 3.62 -10.33
N VAL A 80 -14.68 2.66 -9.77
CA VAL A 80 -14.58 1.24 -10.15
C VAL A 80 -15.03 1.01 -11.58
N GLY A 81 -16.07 1.72 -12.04
CA GLY A 81 -16.50 1.62 -13.43
C GLY A 81 -15.42 1.98 -14.44
N ARG A 82 -14.58 2.98 -14.11
CA ARG A 82 -13.39 3.33 -14.90
C ARG A 82 -12.30 2.26 -14.78
N LEU A 83 -12.00 1.82 -13.58
CA LEU A 83 -10.97 0.81 -13.32
C LEU A 83 -11.24 -0.47 -14.11
N LEU A 84 -12.48 -0.94 -14.16
CA LEU A 84 -12.88 -2.17 -14.84
C LEU A 84 -12.76 -2.10 -16.37
N ARG A 85 -12.49 -0.96 -16.96
CA ARG A 85 -12.14 -0.89 -18.41
C ARG A 85 -10.76 -1.47 -18.67
N GLU A 86 -9.83 -1.32 -17.71
CA GLU A 86 -8.40 -1.63 -17.86
C GLU A 86 -7.96 -2.82 -16.99
N TRP A 87 -8.66 -3.11 -15.88
CA TRP A 87 -8.22 -4.06 -14.88
C TRP A 87 -9.40 -4.86 -14.33
N ARG A 88 -9.46 -6.15 -14.66
CA ARG A 88 -10.59 -7.06 -14.37
C ARG A 88 -10.11 -8.34 -13.68
N PRO A 89 -9.80 -8.30 -12.37
CA PRO A 89 -9.32 -9.47 -11.63
C PRO A 89 -10.41 -10.50 -11.35
N LEU A 90 -11.69 -10.09 -11.31
CA LEU A 90 -12.83 -10.90 -10.93
C LEU A 90 -13.73 -11.21 -12.12
N ARG A 91 -14.37 -12.39 -12.08
CA ARG A 91 -15.37 -12.84 -13.04
C ARG A 91 -16.71 -12.98 -12.31
N PRO A 92 -17.85 -12.98 -13.03
CA PRO A 92 -19.18 -13.14 -12.42
C PRO A 92 -19.33 -14.40 -11.56
N GLU A 93 -18.66 -15.51 -11.91
CA GLU A 93 -18.71 -16.77 -11.18
C GLU A 93 -17.75 -16.82 -9.97
N SER A 94 -16.85 -15.84 -9.82
CA SER A 94 -15.90 -15.79 -8.69
C SER A 94 -16.62 -15.66 -7.36
N VAL A 95 -16.01 -16.22 -6.32
CA VAL A 95 -16.37 -16.03 -4.91
C VAL A 95 -15.20 -15.38 -4.21
N LEU A 96 -15.31 -14.07 -3.97
CA LEU A 96 -14.26 -13.25 -3.39
C LEU A 96 -14.29 -13.29 -1.86
N LEU A 97 -13.23 -13.79 -1.24
CA LEU A 97 -12.96 -13.61 0.19
C LEU A 97 -12.34 -12.22 0.41
N ASN A 98 -13.08 -11.32 1.05
CA ASN A 98 -12.61 -9.99 1.38
C ASN A 98 -12.09 -9.94 2.82
N LEU A 99 -10.76 -9.94 2.98
CA LEU A 99 -10.08 -9.89 4.28
C LEU A 99 -9.72 -8.48 4.75
N PHE A 100 -10.09 -7.44 4.02
CA PHE A 100 -9.89 -6.07 4.50
C PHE A 100 -10.85 -5.76 5.65
N THR A 101 -10.33 -5.11 6.69
CA THR A 101 -11.11 -4.73 7.89
C THR A 101 -12.30 -3.85 7.52
N PRO A 102 -13.53 -4.21 7.87
CA PRO A 102 -14.71 -3.38 7.69
C PRO A 102 -14.79 -2.26 8.72
N GLY A 103 -15.47 -1.18 8.39
CA GLY A 103 -15.76 -0.09 9.34
C GLY A 103 -14.59 0.86 9.59
N ARG A 104 -14.71 1.65 10.66
CA ARG A 104 -13.72 2.65 11.09
C ARG A 104 -13.23 3.57 9.95
N MET A 105 -14.09 3.84 8.98
CA MET A 105 -13.84 4.65 7.76
C MET A 105 -12.70 4.12 6.86
N TRP A 106 -12.22 2.88 7.00
CA TRP A 106 -11.14 2.40 6.13
C TRP A 106 -11.65 1.98 4.75
N ALA A 107 -11.06 2.55 3.70
CA ALA A 107 -11.57 2.47 2.33
C ALA A 107 -11.51 1.08 1.70
N SER A 108 -10.46 0.29 1.98
CA SER A 108 -10.15 -0.93 1.22
C SER A 108 -11.25 -1.98 1.23
N HIS A 109 -11.96 -2.14 2.35
CA HIS A 109 -13.08 -3.09 2.44
C HIS A 109 -14.23 -2.70 1.50
N TYR A 110 -14.64 -1.43 1.53
CA TYR A 110 -15.73 -0.92 0.70
C TYR A 110 -15.37 -0.86 -0.78
N TYR A 111 -14.10 -0.58 -1.08
CA TYR A 111 -13.59 -0.63 -2.45
C TYR A 111 -13.67 -2.05 -3.02
N MET A 112 -13.30 -3.07 -2.26
CA MET A 112 -13.43 -4.47 -2.70
C MET A 112 -14.89 -4.90 -2.86
N GLN A 113 -15.81 -4.42 -2.03
CA GLN A 113 -17.24 -4.66 -2.21
C GLN A 113 -17.75 -4.02 -3.50
N ALA A 114 -17.40 -2.76 -3.78
CA ALA A 114 -17.79 -2.09 -5.02
C ALA A 114 -17.21 -2.80 -6.25
N LEU A 115 -15.97 -3.27 -6.17
CA LEU A 115 -15.34 -4.06 -7.24
C LEU A 115 -16.09 -5.38 -7.49
N ALA A 116 -16.43 -6.12 -6.42
CA ALA A 116 -17.18 -7.36 -6.52
C ALA A 116 -18.58 -7.15 -7.11
N GLU A 117 -19.32 -6.16 -6.62
CA GLU A 117 -20.64 -5.79 -7.13
C GLU A 117 -20.59 -5.47 -8.63
N ARG A 118 -19.67 -4.61 -9.06
CA ARG A 118 -19.52 -4.21 -10.46
C ARG A 118 -18.98 -5.33 -11.35
N SER A 119 -18.28 -6.31 -10.78
CA SER A 119 -17.85 -7.52 -11.48
C SER A 119 -18.93 -8.61 -11.54
N GLY A 120 -20.05 -8.41 -10.81
CA GLY A 120 -21.15 -9.38 -10.75
C GLY A 120 -20.81 -10.65 -9.96
N CYS A 121 -19.76 -10.66 -9.14
CA CYS A 121 -19.34 -11.83 -8.38
C CYS A 121 -19.91 -11.84 -6.94
N ARG A 122 -19.83 -12.99 -6.28
CA ARG A 122 -20.17 -13.11 -4.85
C ARG A 122 -19.03 -12.60 -3.99
N VAL A 123 -19.36 -12.07 -2.81
CA VAL A 123 -18.36 -11.65 -1.84
C VAL A 123 -18.64 -12.28 -0.47
N VAL A 124 -17.57 -12.78 0.17
CA VAL A 124 -17.54 -13.22 1.56
C VAL A 124 -16.82 -12.13 2.35
N PRO A 125 -17.53 -11.22 3.04
CA PRO A 125 -16.96 -10.04 3.70
C PRO A 125 -16.46 -10.39 5.11
N SER A 126 -15.42 -11.25 5.19
CA SER A 126 -14.91 -11.78 6.45
C SER A 126 -14.16 -10.75 7.30
N GLY A 127 -13.38 -9.85 6.66
CA GLY A 127 -12.38 -9.08 7.39
C GLY A 127 -11.18 -9.95 7.78
N PRO A 128 -10.18 -9.38 8.48
CA PRO A 128 -9.00 -10.12 8.93
C PRO A 128 -9.40 -11.15 9.99
N LEU A 129 -8.81 -12.34 9.89
CA LEU A 129 -9.05 -13.46 10.79
C LEU A 129 -7.89 -13.59 11.78
N GLU A 130 -8.20 -13.96 13.01
CA GLU A 130 -7.19 -14.34 13.99
C GLU A 130 -6.60 -15.72 13.65
N ALA A 131 -5.33 -15.95 13.99
CA ALA A 131 -4.65 -17.20 13.64
C ALA A 131 -5.40 -18.46 14.11
N GLY A 132 -6.06 -18.42 15.28
CA GLY A 132 -6.87 -19.53 15.79
C GLY A 132 -8.20 -19.74 15.06
N GLU A 133 -8.70 -18.73 14.34
CA GLU A 133 -9.96 -18.80 13.61
C GLU A 133 -9.79 -19.34 12.20
N LEU A 134 -8.59 -19.15 11.60
CA LEU A 134 -8.33 -19.53 10.21
C LEU A 134 -8.63 -21.01 9.92
N ALA A 135 -8.20 -21.92 10.80
CA ALA A 135 -8.45 -23.33 10.64
C ALA A 135 -9.95 -23.67 10.64
N TYR A 136 -10.73 -23.00 11.49
CA TYR A 136 -12.18 -23.16 11.56
C TYR A 136 -12.87 -22.65 10.28
N TRP A 137 -12.46 -21.49 9.77
CA TRP A 137 -13.07 -20.87 8.60
C TRP A 137 -12.68 -21.51 7.27
N LEU A 138 -11.59 -22.27 7.19
CA LEU A 138 -11.17 -22.93 5.95
C LEU A 138 -12.26 -23.86 5.39
N ASP A 139 -12.96 -24.62 6.27
CA ASP A 139 -14.07 -25.47 5.84
C ASP A 139 -15.22 -24.68 5.22
N ALA A 140 -15.54 -23.55 5.82
CA ALA A 140 -16.57 -22.66 5.29
C ALA A 140 -16.14 -22.06 3.93
N PHE A 141 -14.89 -21.62 3.78
CA PHE A 141 -14.40 -21.05 2.53
C PHE A 141 -14.38 -22.07 1.39
N GLU A 142 -13.99 -23.31 1.67
CA GLU A 142 -14.09 -24.41 0.70
C GLU A 142 -15.55 -24.69 0.30
N SER A 143 -16.45 -24.80 1.28
CA SER A 143 -17.87 -25.08 1.04
C SER A 143 -18.57 -23.97 0.25
N LEU A 144 -18.14 -22.72 0.42
CA LEU A 144 -18.64 -21.56 -0.32
C LEU A 144 -18.03 -21.46 -1.73
N GLY A 145 -17.01 -22.26 -2.04
CA GLY A 145 -16.31 -22.24 -3.32
C GLY A 145 -15.46 -20.98 -3.51
N VAL A 146 -14.80 -20.49 -2.44
CA VAL A 146 -13.90 -19.33 -2.52
C VAL A 146 -12.77 -19.63 -3.51
N ASP A 147 -12.68 -18.82 -4.57
CA ASP A 147 -11.67 -18.93 -5.63
C ASP A 147 -10.86 -17.63 -5.82
N ALA A 148 -11.24 -16.56 -5.12
CA ALA A 148 -10.54 -15.28 -5.12
C ALA A 148 -10.39 -14.76 -3.69
N VAL A 149 -9.27 -14.06 -3.41
CA VAL A 149 -9.04 -13.39 -2.12
C VAL A 149 -8.53 -11.98 -2.34
N ALA A 150 -8.98 -11.04 -1.50
CA ALA A 150 -8.47 -9.67 -1.47
C ALA A 150 -8.00 -9.31 -0.07
N ALA A 151 -6.74 -8.92 0.07
CA ALA A 151 -6.12 -8.58 1.34
C ALA A 151 -4.84 -7.76 1.21
N THR A 152 -4.29 -7.34 2.35
CA THR A 152 -2.91 -6.83 2.41
C THR A 152 -1.91 -7.98 2.27
N PRO A 153 -0.68 -7.76 1.77
CA PRO A 153 0.38 -8.76 1.74
C PRO A 153 0.61 -9.48 3.07
N SER A 154 0.54 -8.78 4.20
CA SER A 154 0.67 -9.39 5.52
C SER A 154 -0.49 -10.35 5.85
N ALA A 155 -1.73 -9.97 5.58
CA ALA A 155 -2.89 -10.84 5.80
C ALA A 155 -2.92 -12.03 4.84
N LEU A 156 -2.45 -11.86 3.59
CA LEU A 156 -2.24 -12.96 2.65
C LEU A 156 -1.20 -13.96 3.14
N THR A 157 -0.12 -13.46 3.76
CA THR A 157 0.92 -14.30 4.35
C THR A 157 0.39 -15.12 5.51
N ASP A 158 -0.44 -14.52 6.38
CA ASP A 158 -1.07 -15.23 7.49
C ASP A 158 -2.03 -16.34 7.00
N LEU A 159 -2.88 -16.02 6.01
CA LEU A 159 -3.76 -17.01 5.40
C LEU A 159 -2.96 -18.15 4.76
N ALA A 160 -1.91 -17.80 4.01
CA ALA A 160 -1.05 -18.79 3.35
C ALA A 160 -0.36 -19.71 4.36
N GLN A 161 0.19 -19.14 5.43
CA GLN A 161 0.83 -19.92 6.49
C GLN A 161 -0.16 -20.86 7.18
N ALA A 162 -1.37 -20.39 7.50
CA ALA A 162 -2.39 -21.23 8.11
C ALA A 162 -2.82 -22.39 7.20
N VAL A 163 -2.94 -22.15 5.89
CA VAL A 163 -3.25 -23.21 4.90
C VAL A 163 -2.13 -24.26 4.86
N LEU A 164 -0.86 -23.82 4.83
CA LEU A 164 0.30 -24.71 4.82
C LEU A 164 0.41 -25.51 6.12
N ASP A 165 0.28 -24.86 7.27
CA ASP A 165 0.38 -25.48 8.59
C ASP A 165 -0.73 -26.53 8.82
N ALA A 166 -1.92 -26.27 8.30
CA ALA A 166 -3.05 -27.21 8.32
C ALA A 166 -2.90 -28.38 7.34
N GLY A 167 -1.90 -28.36 6.46
CA GLY A 167 -1.74 -29.34 5.38
C GLY A 167 -2.93 -29.34 4.40
N ARG A 168 -3.59 -28.19 4.24
CA ARG A 168 -4.80 -28.02 3.41
C ARG A 168 -4.50 -27.26 2.14
N SER A 169 -5.49 -27.17 1.26
CA SER A 169 -5.44 -26.37 0.06
C SER A 169 -6.71 -25.53 -0.06
N LEU A 170 -6.57 -24.29 -0.49
CA LEU A 170 -7.68 -23.45 -0.90
C LEU A 170 -7.47 -23.15 -2.39
N PRO A 171 -8.39 -23.52 -3.30
CA PRO A 171 -8.15 -23.46 -4.75
C PRO A 171 -8.28 -22.04 -5.31
N LEU A 172 -7.47 -21.13 -4.79
CA LEU A 172 -7.47 -19.74 -5.23
C LEU A 172 -6.92 -19.62 -6.65
N ARG A 173 -7.65 -18.92 -7.50
CA ARG A 173 -7.27 -18.54 -8.86
C ARG A 173 -6.84 -17.07 -8.94
N THR A 174 -7.34 -16.24 -8.00
CA THR A 174 -7.11 -14.81 -7.98
C THR A 174 -6.71 -14.35 -6.58
N VAL A 175 -5.56 -13.67 -6.50
CA VAL A 175 -5.11 -12.93 -5.32
C VAL A 175 -5.08 -11.46 -5.67
N ILE A 176 -5.92 -10.64 -5.02
CA ILE A 176 -5.92 -9.19 -5.14
C ILE A 176 -5.20 -8.60 -3.93
N TRP A 177 -4.18 -7.80 -4.18
CA TRP A 177 -3.36 -7.21 -3.12
C TRP A 177 -3.23 -5.70 -3.25
N MET A 178 -3.15 -5.00 -2.14
CA MET A 178 -2.89 -3.57 -2.06
C MET A 178 -2.46 -3.14 -0.66
N ALA A 179 -2.13 -1.87 -0.53
CA ALA A 179 -1.97 -1.14 0.73
C ALA A 179 -0.71 -1.42 1.53
N GLU A 180 0.07 -2.42 1.20
CA GLU A 180 1.38 -2.75 1.77
C GLU A 180 2.34 -3.20 0.65
N PRO A 181 3.66 -3.01 0.80
CA PRO A 181 4.64 -3.57 -0.11
C PRO A 181 4.78 -5.09 0.10
N TRP A 182 5.22 -5.80 -0.94
CA TRP A 182 5.64 -7.20 -0.84
C TRP A 182 7.08 -7.31 -0.37
N THR A 183 7.33 -8.23 0.55
CA THR A 183 8.68 -8.77 0.79
C THR A 183 8.87 -10.05 -0.01
N GLU A 184 10.11 -10.46 -0.25
CA GLU A 184 10.41 -11.70 -0.97
C GLU A 184 9.90 -12.93 -0.20
N ALA A 185 10.06 -12.92 1.13
CA ALA A 185 9.57 -13.98 2.00
C ALA A 185 8.05 -14.15 1.94
N ALA A 186 7.29 -13.04 2.00
CA ALA A 186 5.84 -13.06 1.89
C ALA A 186 5.39 -13.58 0.52
N GLU A 187 6.01 -13.12 -0.58
CA GLU A 187 5.73 -13.63 -1.93
C GLU A 187 5.94 -15.13 -2.02
N LYS A 188 7.08 -15.63 -1.51
CA LYS A 188 7.41 -17.05 -1.52
C LYS A 188 6.37 -17.88 -0.76
N THR A 189 5.98 -17.46 0.43
CA THR A 189 4.99 -18.15 1.27
C THR A 189 3.63 -18.22 0.59
N VAL A 190 3.14 -17.08 0.06
CA VAL A 190 1.83 -17.02 -0.59
C VAL A 190 1.80 -17.83 -1.89
N ARG A 191 2.88 -17.82 -2.67
CA ARG A 191 2.98 -18.67 -3.88
C ARG A 191 3.07 -20.16 -3.56
N ALA A 192 3.68 -20.53 -2.44
CA ALA A 192 3.73 -21.93 -2.00
C ALA A 192 2.34 -22.45 -1.60
N ALA A 193 1.53 -21.64 -0.94
CA ALA A 193 0.17 -22.00 -0.54
C ALA A 193 -0.83 -21.98 -1.71
N PHE A 194 -0.63 -21.05 -2.67
CA PHE A 194 -1.57 -20.81 -3.79
C PHE A 194 -0.85 -20.82 -5.15
N PRO A 195 -0.29 -21.96 -5.58
CA PRO A 195 0.57 -22.03 -6.77
C PRO A 195 -0.16 -21.67 -8.08
N GLU A 196 -1.47 -21.88 -8.15
CA GLU A 196 -2.28 -21.60 -9.34
C GLU A 196 -2.86 -20.19 -9.39
N ALA A 197 -2.63 -19.39 -8.33
CA ALA A 197 -3.23 -18.07 -8.21
C ALA A 197 -2.50 -17.03 -9.10
N GLY A 198 -3.28 -16.27 -9.86
CA GLY A 198 -2.85 -15.05 -10.51
C GLY A 198 -2.85 -13.87 -9.54
N PHE A 199 -1.75 -13.12 -9.47
CA PHE A 199 -1.60 -11.97 -8.58
C PHE A 199 -1.99 -10.69 -9.30
N TRP A 200 -2.94 -9.96 -8.72
CA TRP A 200 -3.50 -8.71 -9.22
C TRP A 200 -3.29 -7.63 -8.17
N GLY A 201 -2.48 -6.65 -8.46
CA GLY A 201 -2.18 -5.57 -7.53
C GLY A 201 -2.73 -4.23 -7.97
N ASN A 202 -2.99 -3.38 -7.00
CA ASN A 202 -3.21 -1.98 -7.25
C ASN A 202 -2.52 -1.09 -6.22
N TYR A 203 -2.13 0.08 -6.68
CA TYR A 203 -1.56 1.17 -5.89
C TYR A 203 -2.45 2.39 -6.02
N GLY A 204 -2.72 3.04 -4.91
CA GLY A 204 -3.52 4.25 -4.85
C GLY A 204 -3.74 4.72 -3.42
N ALA A 205 -4.51 5.77 -3.27
CA ALA A 205 -4.92 6.32 -1.99
C ALA A 205 -6.43 6.57 -1.99
N VAL A 206 -7.02 6.74 -0.81
CA VAL A 206 -8.45 6.95 -0.70
C VAL A 206 -8.91 8.20 -1.45
N GLU A 207 -8.11 9.24 -1.43
CA GLU A 207 -8.38 10.53 -2.08
C GLU A 207 -8.09 10.54 -3.58
N THR A 208 -7.28 9.60 -4.07
CA THR A 208 -6.89 9.53 -5.48
C THR A 208 -7.39 8.28 -6.19
N TYR A 209 -8.05 7.38 -5.50
CA TYR A 209 -8.45 6.07 -6.03
C TYR A 209 -7.23 5.26 -6.54
N VAL A 210 -7.44 4.37 -7.50
CA VAL A 210 -6.36 3.56 -8.08
C VAL A 210 -5.54 4.39 -9.05
N ILE A 211 -4.24 4.43 -8.83
CA ILE A 211 -3.26 5.15 -9.64
C ILE A 211 -2.57 4.19 -10.62
N ALA A 212 -2.17 3.02 -10.14
CA ALA A 212 -1.46 2.04 -10.94
C ALA A 212 -1.89 0.60 -10.59
N THR A 213 -1.77 -0.30 -11.55
CA THR A 213 -2.19 -1.70 -11.41
C THR A 213 -1.14 -2.65 -11.95
N ASN A 214 -1.15 -3.91 -11.48
CA ASN A 214 -0.49 -4.99 -12.18
C ASN A 214 -1.45 -6.17 -12.46
N THR A 215 -0.98 -7.11 -13.25
CA THR A 215 -1.68 -8.34 -13.64
C THR A 215 -0.76 -9.54 -13.43
N PRO A 216 -1.24 -10.78 -13.51
CA PRO A 216 -0.40 -11.96 -13.37
C PRO A 216 0.79 -12.04 -14.34
N ALA A 217 0.75 -11.32 -15.46
CA ALA A 217 1.84 -11.23 -16.41
C ALA A 217 3.00 -10.32 -15.95
N CYS A 218 2.76 -9.47 -14.96
CA CYS A 218 3.75 -8.50 -14.48
C CYS A 218 4.70 -9.10 -13.42
N ASP A 219 5.80 -8.40 -13.19
CA ASP A 219 6.57 -8.58 -11.96
C ASP A 219 5.74 -8.07 -10.79
N LEU A 220 5.72 -8.81 -9.68
CA LEU A 220 4.82 -8.51 -8.56
C LEU A 220 4.99 -7.10 -7.99
N ARG A 221 6.23 -6.59 -7.98
CA ARG A 221 6.57 -5.25 -7.45
C ARG A 221 6.51 -4.13 -8.48
N THR A 222 6.19 -4.43 -9.74
CA THR A 222 6.05 -3.43 -10.81
C THR A 222 4.58 -3.24 -11.12
N LEU A 223 4.10 -2.01 -10.98
CA LEU A 223 2.76 -1.62 -11.38
C LEU A 223 2.83 -0.75 -12.63
N HIS A 224 1.73 -0.66 -13.35
CA HIS A 224 1.62 0.19 -14.54
C HIS A 224 0.61 1.27 -14.29
N LEU A 225 0.99 2.51 -14.61
CA LEU A 225 0.13 3.68 -14.45
C LEU A 225 -1.17 3.46 -15.22
N MET A 226 -2.29 3.82 -14.60
CA MET A 226 -3.58 3.81 -15.27
C MET A 226 -3.62 4.90 -16.35
N PRO A 227 -4.36 4.70 -17.45
CA PRO A 227 -4.48 5.71 -18.50
C PRO A 227 -4.95 7.07 -17.98
N ASP A 228 -4.63 8.12 -18.73
CA ASP A 228 -5.00 9.51 -18.44
C ASP A 228 -4.41 10.04 -17.13
N GLN A 229 -3.23 9.58 -16.76
CA GLN A 229 -2.48 10.05 -15.59
C GLN A 229 -1.02 10.32 -15.95
N ILE A 230 -0.40 11.21 -15.19
CA ILE A 230 1.04 11.48 -15.25
C ILE A 230 1.57 11.62 -13.83
N ILE A 231 2.75 11.04 -13.59
CA ILE A 231 3.49 11.14 -12.33
C ILE A 231 4.75 11.93 -12.57
N GLU A 232 4.97 12.97 -11.76
CA GLU A 232 6.25 13.66 -11.62
C GLU A 232 6.95 13.04 -10.39
N PRO A 233 8.02 12.22 -10.57
CA PRO A 233 8.84 11.76 -9.44
C PRO A 233 9.46 12.94 -8.71
N ASP A 234 9.38 12.93 -7.39
CA ASP A 234 9.88 13.99 -6.51
C ASP A 234 10.33 13.36 -5.18
N ASP A 235 11.45 13.85 -4.62
CA ASP A 235 12.06 13.31 -3.38
C ASP A 235 11.19 13.55 -2.14
N GLU A 236 10.38 14.60 -2.15
CA GLU A 236 9.41 14.91 -1.09
C GLU A 236 8.08 14.15 -1.25
N GLY A 237 8.01 13.27 -2.23
CA GLY A 237 6.84 12.48 -2.61
C GLY A 237 6.32 12.88 -4.00
N ALA A 238 6.09 11.89 -4.83
CA ALA A 238 5.68 12.05 -6.22
C ALA A 238 4.39 12.88 -6.36
N LEU A 239 4.27 13.61 -7.45
CA LEU A 239 3.11 14.44 -7.77
C LEU A 239 2.27 13.76 -8.85
N LEU A 240 0.98 13.62 -8.59
CA LEU A 240 0.01 13.05 -9.51
C LEU A 240 -0.80 14.14 -10.19
N SER A 241 -0.89 14.09 -11.52
CA SER A 241 -1.95 14.78 -12.28
C SER A 241 -2.72 13.76 -13.11
N ARG A 242 -4.01 13.98 -13.27
CA ARG A 242 -4.86 13.10 -14.08
C ARG A 242 -5.94 13.86 -14.82
N ALA A 243 -6.52 13.24 -15.84
CA ALA A 243 -7.61 13.78 -16.63
C ALA A 243 -8.58 12.67 -17.06
N GLY A 244 -9.57 13.00 -17.86
CA GLY A 244 -10.54 12.06 -18.40
C GLY A 244 -11.75 11.84 -17.52
N GLU A 245 -12.70 11.08 -18.05
CA GLU A 245 -13.98 10.83 -17.42
C GLU A 245 -13.94 9.74 -16.36
N GLY A 246 -14.88 9.76 -15.43
CA GLY A 246 -15.08 8.75 -14.40
C GLY A 246 -14.26 8.94 -13.12
N TRP A 247 -13.56 10.07 -13.00
CA TRP A 247 -13.00 10.53 -11.74
C TRP A 247 -14.01 11.44 -11.02
N THR A 248 -14.15 11.24 -9.72
CA THR A 248 -15.06 12.08 -8.91
C THR A 248 -14.42 13.41 -8.53
N VAL A 249 -13.09 13.43 -8.39
CA VAL A 249 -12.35 14.60 -7.95
C VAL A 249 -11.23 14.89 -8.95
N PRO A 250 -11.14 16.14 -9.45
CA PRO A 250 -10.00 16.56 -10.26
C PRO A 250 -8.72 16.55 -9.41
N VAL A 251 -7.63 16.15 -10.03
CA VAL A 251 -6.32 16.04 -9.35
C VAL A 251 -5.25 16.62 -10.25
N THR A 252 -4.57 17.65 -9.77
CA THR A 252 -3.45 18.29 -10.46
C THR A 252 -2.31 18.48 -9.48
N ARG A 253 -1.14 17.95 -9.81
CA ARG A 253 0.09 17.97 -9.00
C ARG A 253 -0.15 17.65 -7.51
N TYR A 254 -0.97 16.65 -7.26
CA TYR A 254 -1.27 16.19 -5.90
C TYR A 254 -0.09 15.43 -5.31
N ARG A 255 0.42 15.89 -4.15
CA ARG A 255 1.53 15.24 -3.46
C ARG A 255 1.07 13.97 -2.76
N LEU A 256 1.50 12.83 -3.29
CA LEU A 256 1.15 11.51 -2.79
C LEU A 256 1.81 11.20 -1.44
N GLY A 257 3.01 11.74 -1.21
CA GLY A 257 3.83 11.43 -0.04
C GLY A 257 4.61 10.12 -0.19
N ASP A 258 4.44 9.40 -1.30
CA ASP A 258 5.23 8.22 -1.65
C ASP A 258 6.27 8.59 -2.70
N ARG A 259 7.46 8.01 -2.61
CA ARG A 259 8.48 8.09 -3.66
C ARG A 259 8.21 7.01 -4.70
N LEU A 260 8.15 7.43 -5.95
CA LEU A 260 7.91 6.55 -7.08
C LEU A 260 9.06 6.64 -8.07
N ALA A 261 9.43 5.52 -8.69
CA ALA A 261 10.44 5.48 -9.73
C ALA A 261 9.92 4.73 -10.97
N PRO A 262 10.36 5.14 -12.19
CA PRO A 262 10.10 4.37 -13.40
C PRO A 262 10.69 2.96 -13.28
N ALA A 263 10.00 1.98 -13.84
CA ALA A 263 10.46 0.60 -13.84
C ALA A 263 10.11 -0.12 -15.13
N HIS A 264 10.98 -1.02 -15.56
CA HIS A 264 10.67 -1.96 -16.63
C HIS A 264 9.98 -3.20 -16.04
N CYS A 265 9.04 -3.75 -16.78
CA CYS A 265 8.32 -4.96 -16.41
C CYS A 265 8.47 -6.01 -17.51
N ARG A 266 8.61 -7.28 -17.12
CA ARG A 266 8.67 -8.41 -18.04
C ARG A 266 7.45 -8.55 -18.96
N CYS A 267 6.30 -7.98 -18.57
CA CYS A 267 5.08 -8.03 -19.37
C CYS A 267 5.11 -7.11 -20.62
N GLY A 268 6.12 -6.24 -20.73
CA GLY A 268 6.32 -5.32 -21.87
C GLY A 268 5.36 -4.12 -21.93
N ARG A 269 4.44 -3.97 -20.97
CA ARG A 269 3.57 -2.78 -20.89
C ARG A 269 4.39 -1.53 -20.58
N PRO A 270 4.03 -0.36 -21.16
CA PRO A 270 4.68 0.90 -20.85
C PRO A 270 4.32 1.39 -19.43
N ASP A 271 4.87 2.52 -19.06
CA ASP A 271 4.54 3.30 -17.84
C ASP A 271 4.63 2.48 -16.55
N GLY A 272 5.61 1.57 -16.50
CA GLY A 272 5.91 0.80 -15.30
C GLY A 272 6.50 1.69 -14.22
N LEU A 273 6.07 1.46 -12.97
CA LEU A 273 6.57 2.15 -11.78
C LEU A 273 6.76 1.20 -10.61
N ARG A 274 7.64 1.60 -9.70
CA ARG A 274 7.81 1.00 -8.37
C ARG A 274 7.53 2.02 -7.29
N VAL A 275 6.88 1.58 -6.24
CA VAL A 275 6.72 2.33 -4.99
C VAL A 275 7.97 2.07 -4.14
N LEU A 276 8.74 3.12 -3.88
CA LEU A 276 9.99 3.04 -3.11
C LEU A 276 9.80 3.26 -1.60
N GLY A 277 8.56 3.49 -1.16
CA GLY A 277 8.20 3.81 0.22
C GLY A 277 7.80 5.28 0.37
N ARG A 278 7.56 5.67 1.62
CA ARG A 278 7.17 7.04 1.97
C ARG A 278 8.37 7.99 1.85
N ALA A 279 8.11 9.23 1.50
CA ALA A 279 9.15 10.27 1.49
C ALA A 279 9.67 10.58 2.92
N ASP A 280 8.84 10.34 3.94
CA ASP A 280 9.13 10.52 5.36
C ASP A 280 9.61 9.23 6.06
N ASP A 281 9.86 8.14 5.34
CA ASP A 281 10.28 6.84 5.88
C ASP A 281 11.78 6.78 6.22
N THR A 282 12.28 7.79 6.91
CA THR A 282 13.66 7.82 7.43
C THR A 282 13.69 8.26 8.89
N PHE A 283 14.70 7.80 9.61
CA PHE A 283 14.95 8.23 10.99
C PHE A 283 16.45 8.36 11.26
N LYS A 284 16.82 9.09 12.30
CA LYS A 284 18.21 9.22 12.73
C LYS A 284 18.46 8.39 13.97
N LEU A 285 19.28 7.36 13.85
CA LEU A 285 19.79 6.53 14.97
C LEU A 285 21.20 6.99 15.30
N HIS A 286 21.41 7.56 16.49
CA HIS A 286 22.69 8.16 16.91
C HIS A 286 23.30 9.05 15.83
N GLY A 287 22.50 9.95 15.24
CA GLY A 287 22.94 10.87 14.19
C GLY A 287 23.03 10.31 12.77
N SER A 288 22.99 9.01 12.59
CA SER A 288 23.03 8.36 11.27
C SER A 288 21.64 8.22 10.67
N LEU A 289 21.45 8.71 9.45
CA LEU A 289 20.17 8.59 8.72
C LEU A 289 20.02 7.16 8.18
N LEU A 290 18.90 6.52 8.53
CA LEU A 290 18.51 5.17 8.09
C LEU A 290 17.14 5.21 7.41
N ALA A 291 16.96 4.42 6.36
CA ALA A 291 15.68 4.24 5.69
C ALA A 291 14.97 2.99 6.23
N ILE A 292 13.70 3.12 6.56
CA ILE A 292 12.87 2.04 7.11
C ILE A 292 12.75 0.90 6.10
N GLY A 293 12.44 1.22 4.84
CA GLY A 293 12.27 0.23 3.78
C GLY A 293 13.51 -0.63 3.56
N ASP A 294 14.70 -0.02 3.54
CA ASP A 294 15.98 -0.72 3.34
C ASP A 294 16.25 -1.72 4.47
N LEU A 295 15.92 -1.34 5.71
CA LEU A 295 16.11 -2.22 6.86
C LEU A 295 15.13 -3.39 6.89
N ILE A 296 13.87 -3.16 6.49
CA ILE A 296 12.86 -4.22 6.35
C ILE A 296 13.26 -5.18 5.22
N GLU A 297 13.69 -4.66 4.08
CA GLU A 297 14.15 -5.49 2.97
C GLU A 297 15.37 -6.32 3.36
N LEU A 298 16.34 -5.70 4.02
CA LEU A 298 17.52 -6.40 4.53
C LEU A 298 17.15 -7.49 5.55
N ALA A 299 16.26 -7.18 6.52
CA ALA A 299 15.83 -8.15 7.51
C ALA A 299 15.12 -9.35 6.87
N THR A 300 14.23 -9.11 5.91
CA THR A 300 13.44 -10.16 5.26
C THR A 300 14.20 -10.93 4.17
N ALA A 301 15.39 -10.48 3.78
CA ALA A 301 16.29 -11.24 2.91
C ALA A 301 16.94 -12.44 3.61
N LEU A 302 17.01 -12.46 4.95
CA LEU A 302 17.53 -13.63 5.69
C LEU A 302 16.54 -14.80 5.61
N PRO A 303 16.95 -15.98 5.12
CA PRO A 303 16.11 -17.17 5.12
C PRO A 303 15.59 -17.50 6.52
N GLY A 304 14.28 -17.77 6.62
CA GLY A 304 13.63 -18.03 7.91
C GLY A 304 13.01 -16.79 8.57
N VAL A 305 13.18 -15.60 8.02
CA VAL A 305 12.41 -14.41 8.39
C VAL A 305 11.20 -14.30 7.47
N ALA A 306 9.99 -14.42 8.01
CA ALA A 306 8.75 -14.32 7.24
C ALA A 306 8.31 -12.87 7.06
N GLN A 307 8.29 -12.11 8.16
CA GLN A 307 7.94 -10.68 8.19
C GLN A 307 8.82 -9.97 9.21
N ALA A 308 9.04 -8.67 9.03
CA ALA A 308 9.79 -7.83 9.96
C ALA A 308 9.12 -6.49 10.21
N GLN A 309 9.36 -5.91 11.38
CA GLN A 309 8.83 -4.60 11.80
C GLN A 309 9.87 -3.91 12.68
N LEU A 310 10.06 -2.62 12.50
CA LEU A 310 10.96 -1.80 13.31
C LEU A 310 10.19 -1.19 14.49
N GLU A 311 10.72 -1.32 15.69
CA GLU A 311 10.28 -0.55 16.86
C GLU A 311 11.35 0.51 17.17
N LEU A 312 10.96 1.78 17.14
CA LEU A 312 11.82 2.92 17.38
C LEU A 312 11.55 3.51 18.76
N VAL A 313 12.61 3.69 19.56
CA VAL A 313 12.55 4.37 20.85
C VAL A 313 13.17 5.75 20.73
N ARG A 314 12.39 6.79 21.04
CA ARG A 314 12.83 8.19 20.91
C ARG A 314 13.95 8.55 21.90
N GLU A 315 14.77 9.49 21.48
CA GLU A 315 15.68 10.23 22.34
C GLU A 315 14.89 11.34 23.05
N GLU A 316 15.03 11.48 24.35
CA GLU A 316 14.15 12.38 25.16
C GLU A 316 14.26 13.86 24.77
N GLU A 317 15.38 14.29 24.17
CA GLU A 317 15.65 15.68 23.82
C GLU A 317 15.49 16.01 22.32
N SER A 318 15.12 15.02 21.47
CA SER A 318 15.07 15.21 20.01
C SER A 318 13.75 14.72 19.40
N TRP A 319 13.08 15.59 18.63
CA TRP A 319 11.88 15.25 17.89
C TRP A 319 12.09 14.19 16.78
N HIS A 320 13.32 14.06 16.27
CA HIS A 320 13.68 13.18 15.16
C HIS A 320 14.74 12.14 15.53
N GLY A 321 15.30 12.21 16.73
CA GLY A 321 16.34 11.30 17.20
C GLY A 321 15.75 9.98 17.72
N VAL A 322 16.38 8.88 17.33
CA VAL A 322 16.11 7.55 17.83
C VAL A 322 17.34 7.09 18.63
N ARG A 323 17.13 6.70 19.87
CA ARG A 323 18.21 6.14 20.72
C ARG A 323 18.37 4.64 20.56
N ARG A 324 17.29 3.93 20.18
CA ARG A 324 17.28 2.47 20.04
C ARG A 324 16.35 2.04 18.92
N LEU A 325 16.83 1.10 18.14
CA LEU A 325 16.10 0.35 17.13
C LEU A 325 15.92 -1.08 17.62
N ALA A 326 14.70 -1.60 17.68
CA ALA A 326 14.44 -3.02 17.80
C ALA A 326 13.84 -3.54 16.51
N VAL A 327 14.34 -4.67 16.01
CA VAL A 327 13.79 -5.38 14.86
C VAL A 327 13.02 -6.57 15.36
N HIS A 328 11.69 -6.51 15.25
CA HIS A 328 10.80 -7.63 15.56
C HIS A 328 10.54 -8.41 14.28
N PHE A 329 10.55 -9.71 14.36
CA PHE A 329 10.31 -10.56 13.19
C PHE A 329 9.54 -11.84 13.55
N THR A 330 8.83 -12.38 12.56
CA THR A 330 8.20 -13.70 12.62
C THR A 330 8.96 -14.69 11.74
N GLY A 331 8.80 -15.97 11.99
CA GLY A 331 9.45 -17.04 11.24
C GLY A 331 10.37 -17.91 12.10
N THR A 332 11.30 -18.63 11.46
CA THR A 332 12.12 -19.66 12.08
C THR A 332 13.58 -19.25 12.29
N ALA A 333 13.99 -18.08 11.77
CA ALA A 333 15.37 -17.60 11.94
C ALA A 333 15.72 -17.36 13.43
N GLU A 334 16.98 -17.50 13.76
CA GLU A 334 17.48 -17.17 15.10
C GLU A 334 17.78 -15.67 15.23
N PRO A 335 17.40 -15.01 16.36
CA PRO A 335 17.61 -13.57 16.54
C PRO A 335 19.08 -13.14 16.38
N ALA A 336 20.02 -13.95 16.83
CA ALA A 336 21.44 -13.67 16.68
C ALA A 336 21.88 -13.69 15.20
N ALA A 337 21.34 -14.61 14.40
CA ALA A 337 21.65 -14.70 12.97
C ALA A 337 21.09 -13.47 12.23
N LEU A 338 19.86 -13.02 12.54
CA LEU A 338 19.31 -11.81 11.94
C LEU A 338 20.10 -10.57 12.36
N ARG A 339 20.50 -10.47 13.63
CA ARG A 339 21.32 -9.34 14.09
C ARG A 339 22.64 -9.26 13.30
N GLN A 340 23.33 -10.39 13.14
CA GLN A 340 24.57 -10.44 12.36
C GLN A 340 24.34 -10.06 10.90
N HIS A 341 23.28 -10.60 10.28
CA HIS A 341 22.92 -10.30 8.90
C HIS A 341 22.65 -8.80 8.68
N LEU A 342 21.95 -8.13 9.60
CA LEU A 342 21.72 -6.68 9.57
C LEU A 342 23.02 -5.87 9.68
N LEU A 343 23.95 -6.30 10.52
CA LEU A 343 25.25 -5.64 10.68
C LEU A 343 26.13 -5.84 9.44
N ASP A 344 26.14 -7.01 8.85
CA ASP A 344 26.91 -7.32 7.65
C ASP A 344 26.38 -6.59 6.42
N GLY A 345 25.05 -6.43 6.33
CA GLY A 345 24.37 -5.78 5.21
C GLY A 345 24.29 -4.25 5.32
N SER A 346 24.60 -3.65 6.48
CA SER A 346 24.50 -2.20 6.68
C SER A 346 25.71 -1.64 7.42
N ALA A 347 26.62 -1.03 6.69
CA ALA A 347 27.80 -0.37 7.28
C ALA A 347 27.44 0.70 8.32
N ARG A 348 26.28 1.39 8.14
CA ARG A 348 25.79 2.37 9.11
C ARG A 348 25.35 1.72 10.42
N LEU A 349 24.58 0.63 10.35
CA LEU A 349 24.18 -0.13 11.54
C LEU A 349 25.39 -0.74 12.24
N PHE A 350 26.35 -1.27 11.47
CA PHE A 350 27.59 -1.78 12.01
C PHE A 350 28.34 -0.71 12.80
N GLY A 351 28.55 0.46 12.21
CA GLY A 351 29.21 1.59 12.87
C GLY A 351 28.50 2.05 14.14
N ILE A 352 27.18 2.11 14.13
CA ILE A 352 26.39 2.44 15.33
C ILE A 352 26.57 1.36 16.41
N ALA A 353 26.39 0.10 16.06
CA ALA A 353 26.46 -1.01 17.02
C ALA A 353 27.86 -1.22 17.61
N LEU A 354 28.92 -0.77 16.92
CA LEU A 354 30.28 -0.80 17.42
C LEU A 354 30.48 0.16 18.62
N HIS A 355 29.83 1.33 18.57
CA HIS A 355 29.94 2.38 19.61
C HIS A 355 28.78 2.34 20.60
N HIS A 356 27.63 1.82 20.19
CA HIS A 356 26.37 1.73 20.94
C HIS A 356 25.73 0.35 20.75
N PRO A 357 26.31 -0.72 21.36
CA PRO A 357 25.83 -2.10 21.15
C PRO A 357 24.36 -2.30 21.56
N GLU A 358 23.86 -1.50 22.49
CA GLU A 358 22.46 -1.49 22.96
C GLU A 358 21.48 -0.81 21.99
N ALA A 359 21.99 -0.05 21.01
CA ALA A 359 21.16 0.68 20.06
C ALA A 359 20.41 -0.24 19.08
N LEU A 360 20.89 -1.47 18.86
CA LEU A 360 20.26 -2.46 18.01
C LEU A 360 19.86 -3.71 18.79
N ALA A 361 18.56 -3.94 18.92
CA ALA A 361 17.99 -5.19 19.42
C ALA A 361 17.27 -5.95 18.30
N VAL A 362 17.24 -7.28 18.41
CA VAL A 362 16.51 -8.16 17.49
C VAL A 362 15.74 -9.19 18.32
N ALA A 363 14.45 -9.35 18.02
CA ALA A 363 13.59 -10.29 18.73
C ALA A 363 12.65 -11.02 17.79
N ARG A 364 12.59 -12.35 17.93
CA ARG A 364 11.53 -13.14 17.31
C ARG A 364 10.26 -12.99 18.15
N VAL A 365 9.13 -12.78 17.45
CA VAL A 365 7.81 -12.65 18.05
C VAL A 365 6.84 -13.59 17.34
N ASP A 366 5.81 -14.01 18.04
CA ASP A 366 4.76 -14.84 17.43
C ASP A 366 3.92 -14.03 16.44
N ARG A 367 3.75 -12.74 16.70
CA ARG A 367 2.95 -11.82 15.89
C ARG A 367 3.52 -10.41 15.92
N LEU A 368 3.54 -9.75 14.76
CA LEU A 368 3.89 -8.34 14.65
C LEU A 368 2.73 -7.44 15.10
N THR A 369 3.06 -6.25 15.58
CA THR A 369 2.06 -5.23 15.94
C THR A 369 1.31 -4.77 14.71
N ARG A 370 -0.02 -4.71 14.82
CA ARG A 370 -0.92 -4.27 13.76
C ARG A 370 -1.58 -2.96 14.10
N VAL A 371 -1.88 -2.19 13.07
CA VAL A 371 -2.78 -1.04 13.21
C VAL A 371 -4.18 -1.60 13.47
N GLU A 372 -4.70 -1.43 14.67
CA GLU A 372 -5.99 -1.99 15.11
C GLU A 372 -7.14 -1.70 14.14
N ARG A 373 -7.14 -0.50 13.56
CA ARG A 373 -8.20 -0.05 12.65
C ARG A 373 -8.17 -0.74 11.28
N THR A 374 -6.99 -1.12 10.78
CA THR A 374 -6.80 -1.60 9.40
C THR A 374 -6.30 -3.02 9.32
N GLY A 375 -5.81 -3.58 10.42
CA GLY A 375 -5.13 -4.88 10.43
C GLY A 375 -3.75 -4.88 9.77
N LYS A 376 -3.30 -3.75 9.20
CA LYS A 376 -1.98 -3.64 8.56
C LYS A 376 -0.86 -3.80 9.55
N VAL A 377 0.23 -4.42 9.10
CA VAL A 377 1.52 -4.38 9.78
C VAL A 377 2.27 -3.13 9.32
N PRO A 378 2.34 -2.06 10.12
CA PRO A 378 3.16 -0.91 9.74
C PRO A 378 4.64 -1.34 9.73
N PRO A 379 5.45 -0.84 8.79
CA PRO A 379 6.88 -1.19 8.75
C PRO A 379 7.61 -0.69 9.99
N MET A 380 7.06 0.30 10.68
CA MET A 380 7.63 0.92 11.86
C MET A 380 6.56 1.27 12.90
N ILE A 381 6.89 1.11 14.16
CA ILE A 381 6.11 1.59 15.31
C ILE A 381 7.00 2.41 16.24
N TRP A 382 6.38 3.38 16.93
CA TRP A 382 7.04 4.09 18.03
C TRP A 382 6.73 3.39 19.33
N ARG A 383 7.78 3.06 20.10
CA ARG A 383 7.57 2.65 21.48
C ARG A 383 7.15 3.86 22.29
N GLN A 384 5.98 3.74 22.92
CA GLN A 384 5.55 4.72 23.90
C GLN A 384 6.46 4.60 25.14
N PRO A 385 6.86 5.72 25.75
CA PRO A 385 7.70 5.73 26.95
C PRO A 385 7.05 5.03 28.13
#